data_5b488f8517713780147bd70b9290a4c8
#
_entry.id   5b488f8517713780147bd70b9290a4c8
#
_cell.length_a   1.000
_cell.length_b   1.000
_cell.length_c   1.000
_cell.angle_alpha   90.00
_cell.angle_beta   90.00
_cell.angle_gamma   90.00
#
_symmetry.space_group_name_H-M   'P 1'
#
loop_
_entity.id
_entity.type
_entity.pdbx_description
1 polymer ?
#
loop_
_entity_poly.entity_id
_entity_poly.type
_entity_poly.pdbx_seq_one_letter_code
_entity_poly.pdbx_strand_id
1 'polypeptide(L)'
;MDHIIQESGPTVKRPDEIREAFTAVHQAEIDRLIEAPWKDHAETNARAAAVERRAYAPILRIVEQDADAEAASQELVHLRGKARAAQEDALPVSPTRSWDAQVRDAFKGVKQGINVFGRPYDWEIRDPVHNAGEAIADKNAGTFETSVVGYYGSGASWATAGVGVALKATIDGVARIAPPMSDTWWWSIDATLFSANTYGLCKVVVQDPVSGAVLGPQGERTIQLWNHTSQTGASGNGFGSFFASDIAPTVTLAAGQVFNVSFLASVFTDQSGSLAFGHSYADCRLGVSLPFFVVHMNV
;
A
#
# COMPACT_ATOMS: atom_id res chain seq x y z
N MET A 1 24.59 13.32 12.87
CA MET A 1 24.27 13.17 11.44
C MET A 1 25.00 14.18 10.55
N ASP A 2 25.90 14.98 11.08
CA ASP A 2 26.42 16.21 10.40
C ASP A 2 27.66 16.00 9.52
N HIS A 3 28.06 14.75 9.25
CA HIS A 3 29.30 14.47 8.52
C HIS A 3 29.18 13.67 7.22
N ILE A 4 28.01 13.46 6.68
CA ILE A 4 27.81 12.75 5.41
C ILE A 4 27.31 13.73 4.37
N ILE A 5 27.79 14.93 4.25
CA ILE A 5 27.34 15.76 3.13
C ILE A 5 28.21 16.99 2.94
N GLN A 6 28.48 17.23 1.66
CA GLN A 6 28.72 18.50 0.99
C GLN A 6 30.14 18.98 0.82
N GLU A 7 30.67 18.66 -0.36
CA GLU A 7 31.55 19.59 -1.08
C GLU A 7 30.83 20.32 -2.25
N SER A 8 29.61 19.91 -2.63
CA SER A 8 28.74 20.64 -3.57
C SER A 8 27.39 20.92 -2.90
N GLY A 9 26.82 22.10 -3.11
CA GLY A 9 25.53 22.48 -2.54
C GLY A 9 24.42 21.45 -2.85
N PRO A 10 23.28 21.50 -2.14
CA PRO A 10 22.20 20.51 -2.31
C PRO A 10 21.68 20.53 -3.75
N THR A 11 21.64 19.36 -4.40
CA THR A 11 21.13 19.20 -5.77
C THR A 11 19.61 19.14 -5.82
N VAL A 12 18.98 18.90 -4.66
CA VAL A 12 17.53 18.95 -4.44
C VAL A 12 17.27 19.60 -3.09
N LYS A 13 16.25 20.43 -2.99
CA LYS A 13 15.82 21.07 -1.74
C LYS A 13 14.30 21.07 -1.60
N ARG A 14 13.79 21.32 -0.39
CA ARG A 14 12.39 21.67 -0.19
C ARG A 14 12.15 23.08 -0.72
N PRO A 15 11.01 23.37 -1.38
CA PRO A 15 10.64 24.74 -1.75
C PRO A 15 10.41 25.57 -0.49
N ASP A 16 10.66 26.88 -0.59
CA ASP A 16 10.51 27.80 0.54
C ASP A 16 9.04 27.96 0.98
N GLU A 17 8.09 27.73 0.05
CA GLU A 17 6.65 27.78 0.29
C GLU A 17 5.97 26.51 -0.27
N ILE A 18 5.23 25.82 0.58
CA ILE A 18 4.34 24.70 0.19
C ILE A 18 2.97 25.32 -0.07
N ARG A 19 2.45 25.21 -1.28
CA ARG A 19 1.11 25.71 -1.61
C ARG A 19 0.08 24.62 -1.36
N GLU A 20 -0.95 24.93 -0.59
CA GLU A 20 -2.09 24.03 -0.33
C GLU A 20 -2.77 23.53 -1.62
N ALA A 21 -2.74 24.34 -2.68
CA ALA A 21 -3.24 23.97 -4.00
C ALA A 21 -2.56 22.74 -4.60
N PHE A 22 -1.32 22.45 -4.24
CA PHE A 22 -0.62 21.24 -4.68
C PHE A 22 -1.23 19.97 -4.12
N THR A 23 -1.78 20.03 -2.90
CA THR A 23 -2.31 18.85 -2.21
C THR A 23 -3.59 18.34 -2.89
N ALA A 24 -4.51 19.23 -3.28
CA ALA A 24 -5.81 18.83 -3.85
C ALA A 24 -5.68 18.18 -5.25
N VAL A 25 -4.88 18.78 -6.15
CA VAL A 25 -4.64 18.22 -7.49
C VAL A 25 -3.89 16.89 -7.38
N HIS A 26 -2.96 16.81 -6.45
CA HIS A 26 -2.16 15.63 -6.21
C HIS A 26 -3.00 14.48 -5.67
N GLN A 27 -3.92 14.75 -4.73
CA GLN A 27 -4.83 13.74 -4.17
C GLN A 27 -5.73 13.16 -5.27
N ALA A 28 -6.35 14.00 -6.10
CA ALA A 28 -7.22 13.54 -7.18
C ALA A 28 -6.50 12.62 -8.19
N GLU A 29 -5.23 12.89 -8.48
CA GLU A 29 -4.44 12.03 -9.37
C GLU A 29 -4.01 10.72 -8.71
N ILE A 30 -3.69 10.74 -7.41
CA ILE A 30 -3.42 9.53 -6.63
C ILE A 30 -4.68 8.65 -6.60
N ASP A 31 -5.84 9.22 -6.34
CA ASP A 31 -7.12 8.54 -6.35
C ASP A 31 -7.34 7.83 -7.71
N ARG A 32 -7.08 8.54 -8.81
CA ARG A 32 -7.19 7.98 -10.15
C ARG A 32 -6.21 6.83 -10.39
N LEU A 33 -4.96 6.96 -9.97
CA LEU A 33 -3.92 5.95 -10.18
C LEU A 33 -4.13 4.69 -9.34
N ILE A 34 -4.80 4.81 -8.22
CA ILE A 34 -5.02 3.72 -7.27
C ILE A 34 -6.44 3.16 -7.39
N GLU A 35 -7.44 4.03 -7.46
CA GLU A 35 -8.84 3.62 -7.45
C GLU A 35 -9.27 2.94 -8.75
N ALA A 36 -8.81 3.43 -9.91
CA ALA A 36 -9.21 2.88 -11.19
C ALA A 36 -8.83 1.39 -11.35
N PRO A 37 -7.58 0.95 -11.06
CA PRO A 37 -7.24 -0.46 -11.09
C PRO A 37 -8.07 -1.33 -10.14
N TRP A 38 -8.40 -0.79 -8.94
CA TRP A 38 -9.23 -1.52 -7.98
C TRP A 38 -10.68 -1.66 -8.43
N LYS A 39 -11.26 -0.62 -9.05
CA LYS A 39 -12.60 -0.69 -9.65
C LYS A 39 -12.68 -1.74 -10.75
N ASP A 40 -11.73 -1.76 -11.67
CA ASP A 40 -11.68 -2.75 -12.74
C ASP A 40 -11.55 -4.18 -12.18
N HIS A 41 -10.76 -4.35 -11.12
CA HIS A 41 -10.61 -5.62 -10.42
C HIS A 41 -11.94 -6.05 -9.76
N ALA A 42 -12.57 -5.14 -9.05
CA ALA A 42 -13.86 -5.37 -8.39
C ALA A 42 -14.96 -5.76 -9.39
N GLU A 43 -15.05 -5.08 -10.53
CA GLU A 43 -16.02 -5.41 -11.58
C GLU A 43 -15.77 -6.80 -12.18
N THR A 44 -14.51 -7.15 -12.44
CA THR A 44 -14.13 -8.46 -12.97
C THR A 44 -14.51 -9.58 -11.99
N ASN A 45 -14.20 -9.38 -10.72
CA ASN A 45 -14.50 -10.34 -9.66
C ASN A 45 -16.01 -10.44 -9.40
N ALA A 46 -16.76 -9.34 -9.46
CA ALA A 46 -18.22 -9.37 -9.36
C ALA A 46 -18.89 -10.22 -10.45
N ARG A 47 -18.33 -10.19 -11.67
CA ARG A 47 -18.79 -11.07 -12.77
C ARG A 47 -18.47 -12.54 -12.48
N ALA A 48 -17.26 -12.84 -12.01
CA ALA A 48 -16.86 -14.18 -11.59
C ALA A 48 -17.75 -14.72 -10.47
N ALA A 49 -18.00 -13.91 -9.45
CA ALA A 49 -18.89 -14.22 -8.33
C ALA A 49 -20.33 -14.55 -8.78
N ALA A 50 -20.84 -13.83 -9.78
CA ALA A 50 -22.17 -14.10 -10.33
C ALA A 50 -22.21 -15.46 -11.08
N VAL A 51 -21.11 -15.88 -11.70
CA VAL A 51 -20.99 -17.21 -12.34
C VAL A 51 -20.90 -18.30 -11.26
N GLU A 52 -20.07 -18.12 -10.25
CA GLU A 52 -19.92 -19.04 -9.11
C GLU A 52 -21.26 -19.30 -8.42
N ARG A 53 -22.00 -18.25 -8.08
CA ARG A 53 -23.32 -18.37 -7.45
C ARG A 53 -24.29 -19.20 -8.30
N ARG A 54 -24.29 -19.03 -9.63
CA ARG A 54 -25.13 -19.84 -10.52
C ARG A 54 -24.68 -21.29 -10.57
N ALA A 55 -23.37 -21.54 -10.59
CA ALA A 55 -22.81 -22.89 -10.62
C ALA A 55 -23.13 -23.68 -9.34
N TYR A 56 -23.09 -23.01 -8.19
CA TYR A 56 -23.35 -23.65 -6.90
C TYR A 56 -24.81 -23.61 -6.44
N ALA A 57 -25.69 -22.87 -7.13
CA ALA A 57 -27.11 -22.75 -6.77
C ALA A 57 -27.85 -24.08 -6.49
N PRO A 58 -27.61 -25.17 -7.23
CA PRO A 58 -28.26 -26.45 -6.92
C PRO A 58 -27.82 -27.04 -5.56
N ILE A 59 -26.53 -26.92 -5.25
CA ILE A 59 -25.96 -27.45 -3.98
C ILE A 59 -26.45 -26.59 -2.82
N LEU A 60 -26.43 -25.27 -2.98
CA LEU A 60 -26.87 -24.32 -1.96
C LEU A 60 -28.31 -24.54 -1.54
N ARG A 61 -29.20 -24.80 -2.48
CA ARG A 61 -30.62 -25.10 -2.16
C ARG A 61 -30.81 -26.33 -1.29
N ILE A 62 -29.99 -27.36 -1.48
CA ILE A 62 -30.04 -28.59 -0.66
C ILE A 62 -29.58 -28.26 0.75
N VAL A 63 -28.54 -27.49 0.88
CA VAL A 63 -27.88 -27.20 2.16
C VAL A 63 -28.66 -26.16 2.98
N GLU A 64 -29.28 -25.15 2.32
CA GLU A 64 -30.18 -24.18 2.97
C GLU A 64 -31.44 -24.81 3.61
N GLN A 65 -31.77 -26.04 3.27
CA GLN A 65 -32.86 -26.80 3.86
C GLN A 65 -32.47 -27.65 5.07
N ASP A 66 -31.17 -27.64 5.41
CA ASP A 66 -30.61 -28.48 6.51
C ASP A 66 -30.21 -27.55 7.69
N ALA A 67 -31.01 -27.58 8.75
CA ALA A 67 -30.82 -26.74 9.94
C ALA A 67 -29.51 -27.10 10.71
N ASP A 68 -29.05 -28.32 10.65
CA ASP A 68 -27.82 -28.75 11.32
C ASP A 68 -26.59 -28.21 10.59
N ALA A 69 -26.66 -28.11 9.27
CA ALA A 69 -25.62 -27.50 8.46
C ALA A 69 -25.56 -26.00 8.68
N GLU A 70 -26.69 -25.30 8.85
CA GLU A 70 -26.70 -23.88 9.19
C GLU A 70 -26.04 -23.59 10.54
N ALA A 71 -26.38 -24.39 11.56
CA ALA A 71 -25.79 -24.28 12.90
C ALA A 71 -24.27 -24.52 12.86
N ALA A 72 -23.81 -25.54 12.14
CA ALA A 72 -22.40 -25.86 11.96
C ALA A 72 -21.63 -24.73 11.22
N SER A 73 -22.26 -24.10 10.25
CA SER A 73 -21.67 -22.95 9.55
C SER A 73 -21.47 -21.74 10.49
N GLN A 74 -22.47 -21.44 11.33
CA GLN A 74 -22.36 -20.35 12.30
C GLN A 74 -21.28 -20.62 13.36
N GLU A 75 -21.16 -21.88 13.83
CA GLU A 75 -20.10 -22.27 14.76
C GLU A 75 -18.72 -22.14 14.11
N LEU A 76 -18.57 -22.54 12.86
CA LEU A 76 -17.32 -22.41 12.11
C LEU A 76 -16.87 -20.95 11.98
N VAL A 77 -17.80 -20.04 11.66
CA VAL A 77 -17.56 -18.60 11.61
C VAL A 77 -17.03 -18.07 12.95
N HIS A 78 -17.64 -18.48 14.05
CA HIS A 78 -17.23 -18.08 15.38
C HIS A 78 -15.81 -18.57 15.75
N LEU A 79 -15.52 -19.86 15.48
CA LEU A 79 -14.20 -20.44 15.74
C LEU A 79 -13.09 -19.78 14.91
N ARG A 80 -13.36 -19.47 13.64
CA ARG A 80 -12.43 -18.78 12.76
C ARG A 80 -12.19 -17.35 13.18
N GLY A 81 -13.22 -16.62 13.64
CA GLY A 81 -13.06 -15.29 14.22
C GLY A 81 -12.12 -15.27 15.43
N LYS A 82 -12.18 -16.29 16.29
CA LYS A 82 -11.23 -16.45 17.41
C LYS A 82 -9.81 -16.75 16.96
N ALA A 83 -9.65 -17.63 15.98
CA ALA A 83 -8.33 -17.95 15.43
C ALA A 83 -7.67 -16.71 14.79
N ARG A 84 -8.46 -15.88 14.14
CA ARG A 84 -8.01 -14.62 13.55
C ARG A 84 -7.53 -13.62 14.60
N ALA A 85 -8.30 -13.36 15.66
CA ALA A 85 -7.89 -12.48 16.74
C ALA A 85 -6.56 -12.91 17.37
N ALA A 86 -6.37 -14.22 17.57
CA ALA A 86 -5.10 -14.76 18.05
C ALA A 86 -3.93 -14.55 17.07
N GLN A 87 -4.20 -14.49 15.76
CA GLN A 87 -3.20 -14.26 14.74
C GLN A 87 -2.80 -12.79 14.67
N GLU A 88 -3.75 -11.86 14.86
CA GLU A 88 -3.48 -10.41 14.97
C GLU A 88 -2.56 -10.11 16.16
N ASP A 89 -2.80 -10.74 17.31
CA ASP A 89 -1.99 -10.59 18.53
C ASP A 89 -0.58 -11.18 18.38
N ALA A 90 -0.38 -12.10 17.45
CA ALA A 90 0.90 -12.79 17.22
C ALA A 90 1.79 -12.12 16.13
N LEU A 91 1.41 -10.93 15.63
CA LEU A 91 2.19 -10.25 14.60
C LEU A 91 3.62 -9.96 15.07
N PRO A 92 4.62 -10.31 14.27
CA PRO A 92 6.01 -10.05 14.62
C PRO A 92 6.25 -8.53 14.68
N VAL A 93 6.79 -8.06 15.80
CA VAL A 93 7.29 -6.68 15.89
C VAL A 93 8.49 -6.55 14.96
N SER A 94 8.43 -5.62 14.03
CA SER A 94 9.52 -5.36 13.09
C SER A 94 10.83 -5.11 13.85
N PRO A 95 11.90 -5.87 13.57
CA PRO A 95 13.16 -5.66 14.27
C PRO A 95 13.71 -4.27 13.95
N THR A 96 14.00 -3.51 15.00
CA THR A 96 14.64 -2.19 14.91
C THR A 96 16.07 -2.39 14.39
N ARG A 97 16.27 -2.43 13.08
CA ARG A 97 17.60 -2.36 12.51
C ARG A 97 18.10 -0.91 12.59
N SER A 98 19.35 -0.73 12.92
CA SER A 98 20.01 0.57 12.90
C SER A 98 20.05 1.07 11.44
N TRP A 99 19.16 2.02 11.12
CA TRP A 99 19.04 2.64 9.80
C TRP A 99 20.33 3.29 9.32
N ASP A 100 21.13 3.84 10.23
CA ASP A 100 22.43 4.46 9.93
C ASP A 100 23.42 3.47 9.27
N ALA A 101 23.35 2.20 9.62
CA ALA A 101 24.18 1.17 9.00
C ALA A 101 23.70 0.82 7.59
N GLN A 102 22.38 0.73 7.40
CA GLN A 102 21.79 0.41 6.09
C GLN A 102 22.00 1.54 5.07
N VAL A 103 21.85 2.81 5.51
CA VAL A 103 22.15 3.97 4.66
C VAL A 103 23.61 4.00 4.26
N ARG A 104 24.50 3.81 5.21
CA ARG A 104 25.95 3.77 4.93
C ARG A 104 26.33 2.68 3.94
N ASP A 105 25.72 1.51 4.04
CA ASP A 105 26.01 0.39 3.13
C ASP A 105 25.40 0.60 1.74
N ALA A 106 24.18 1.12 1.65
CA ALA A 106 23.51 1.38 0.38
C ALA A 106 24.18 2.49 -0.45
N PHE A 107 24.85 3.44 0.21
CA PHE A 107 25.51 4.58 -0.44
C PHE A 107 27.04 4.57 -0.31
N LYS A 108 27.61 3.44 0.07
CA LYS A 108 29.06 3.26 0.15
C LYS A 108 29.71 3.44 -1.23
N GLY A 109 30.48 4.50 -1.38
CA GLY A 109 31.17 4.85 -2.64
C GLY A 109 30.49 5.92 -3.50
N VAL A 110 29.27 6.36 -3.18
CA VAL A 110 28.62 7.49 -3.84
C VAL A 110 29.05 8.79 -3.15
N LYS A 111 29.78 9.63 -3.83
CA LYS A 111 30.42 10.84 -3.24
C LYS A 111 29.69 12.15 -3.52
N GLN A 112 28.76 12.21 -4.50
CA GLN A 112 28.11 13.45 -4.94
C GLN A 112 26.63 13.23 -5.25
N GLY A 113 25.83 14.29 -5.18
CA GLY A 113 24.42 14.29 -5.60
C GLY A 113 23.43 13.61 -4.66
N ILE A 114 23.83 13.23 -3.44
CA ILE A 114 22.94 12.60 -2.46
C ILE A 114 22.28 13.68 -1.59
N ASN A 115 20.96 13.66 -1.55
CA ASN A 115 20.15 14.47 -0.66
C ASN A 115 19.29 13.57 0.21
N VAL A 116 19.31 13.78 1.52
CA VAL A 116 18.53 12.98 2.49
C VAL A 116 17.41 13.85 3.05
N PHE A 117 16.20 13.37 2.98
CA PHE A 117 15.00 14.04 3.49
C PHE A 117 14.34 13.18 4.54
N GLY A 118 14.27 13.70 5.76
CA GLY A 118 13.60 13.05 6.87
C GLY A 118 12.22 13.69 7.15
N ARG A 119 11.51 13.05 8.04
CA ARG A 119 10.28 13.59 8.63
C ARG A 119 10.54 14.89 9.41
N PRO A 120 9.52 15.78 9.59
CA PRO A 120 8.14 15.61 9.13
C PRO A 120 8.02 15.74 7.61
N TYR A 121 7.06 15.01 7.03
CA TYR A 121 6.64 15.13 5.65
C TYR A 121 5.66 16.30 5.48
N ASP A 122 5.31 16.66 4.25
CA ASP A 122 4.51 17.84 4.00
C ASP A 122 3.01 17.57 4.13
N TRP A 123 2.55 16.39 3.68
CA TRP A 123 1.14 16.00 3.76
C TRP A 123 0.96 14.51 4.09
N GLU A 124 -0.27 14.20 4.50
CA GLU A 124 -0.78 12.84 4.71
C GLU A 124 -1.76 12.47 3.61
N ILE A 125 -1.79 11.20 3.26
CA ILE A 125 -2.71 10.60 2.32
C ILE A 125 -3.47 9.52 3.09
N ARG A 126 -4.80 9.60 3.12
CA ARG A 126 -5.68 8.66 3.86
C ARG A 126 -6.81 8.13 2.99
N ASP A 127 -6.72 8.37 1.70
CA ASP A 127 -7.70 8.00 0.69
C ASP A 127 -6.99 7.44 -0.55
N PRO A 128 -7.70 6.73 -1.43
CA PRO A 128 -9.12 6.38 -1.31
C PRO A 128 -9.39 5.25 -0.32
N VAL A 129 -10.54 5.35 0.36
CA VAL A 129 -11.10 4.31 1.22
C VAL A 129 -12.44 3.88 0.64
N HIS A 130 -12.69 2.57 0.53
CA HIS A 130 -13.94 2.04 0.00
C HIS A 130 -14.48 0.91 0.89
N ASN A 131 -15.78 0.95 1.18
CA ASN A 131 -16.50 0.00 2.03
C ASN A 131 -15.85 -0.16 3.42
N ALA A 132 -15.36 -1.35 3.74
CA ALA A 132 -14.75 -1.71 5.03
C ALA A 132 -13.25 -1.35 5.13
N GLY A 133 -12.74 -0.51 4.23
CA GLY A 133 -11.37 -0.04 4.28
C GLY A 133 -11.13 1.01 5.36
N GLU A 134 -9.92 1.07 5.87
CA GLU A 134 -9.43 2.09 6.79
C GLU A 134 -8.03 2.55 6.38
N ALA A 135 -7.75 3.84 6.50
CA ALA A 135 -6.47 4.44 6.19
C ALA A 135 -6.03 5.41 7.29
N ILE A 136 -4.83 5.22 7.82
CA ILE A 136 -4.22 6.05 8.86
C ILE A 136 -2.86 6.51 8.36
N ALA A 137 -2.52 7.78 8.56
CA ALA A 137 -1.19 8.30 8.25
C ALA A 137 -0.77 9.33 9.30
N ASP A 138 0.52 9.37 9.60
CA ASP A 138 1.17 10.37 10.45
C ASP A 138 2.45 10.87 9.76
N LYS A 139 2.36 12.06 9.17
CA LYS A 139 3.49 12.71 8.50
C LYS A 139 4.64 13.06 9.44
N ASN A 140 4.36 13.27 10.71
CA ASN A 140 5.38 13.62 11.71
C ASN A 140 6.18 12.40 12.15
N ALA A 141 5.51 11.25 12.27
CA ALA A 141 6.14 9.97 12.56
C ALA A 141 6.70 9.29 11.29
N GLY A 142 6.22 9.65 10.11
CA GLY A 142 6.53 8.95 8.86
C GLY A 142 5.97 7.53 8.84
N THR A 143 4.82 7.31 9.46
CA THR A 143 4.12 6.03 9.51
C THR A 143 2.78 6.13 8.82
N PHE A 144 2.40 5.06 8.12
CA PHE A 144 1.08 4.97 7.51
C PHE A 144 0.62 3.52 7.48
N GLU A 145 -0.67 3.34 7.60
CA GLU A 145 -1.30 2.03 7.74
C GLU A 145 -2.60 1.97 6.95
N THR A 146 -2.83 0.84 6.33
CA THR A 146 -4.08 0.50 5.66
C THR A 146 -4.61 -0.82 6.14
N SER A 147 -5.91 -0.93 6.31
CA SER A 147 -6.57 -2.18 6.62
C SER A 147 -7.90 -2.32 5.90
N VAL A 148 -8.30 -3.55 5.68
CA VAL A 148 -9.67 -3.93 5.34
C VAL A 148 -10.08 -4.97 6.35
N VAL A 149 -11.15 -4.67 7.09
CA VAL A 149 -11.80 -5.64 7.98
C VAL A 149 -12.95 -6.24 7.21
N GLY A 150 -12.84 -7.50 6.86
CA GLY A 150 -13.84 -8.19 6.09
C GLY A 150 -15.21 -8.19 6.77
N TYR A 151 -16.24 -8.18 5.96
CA TYR A 151 -17.62 -8.38 6.40
C TYR A 151 -18.23 -9.54 5.59
N TYR A 152 -19.21 -10.20 6.17
CA TYR A 152 -19.92 -11.23 5.44
C TYR A 152 -20.80 -10.61 4.37
N GLY A 153 -20.40 -10.76 3.11
CA GLY A 153 -21.10 -10.18 1.99
C GLY A 153 -20.39 -10.46 0.67
N SER A 154 -20.82 -9.81 -0.36
CA SER A 154 -20.12 -9.79 -1.66
C SER A 154 -19.66 -8.38 -1.97
N GLY A 155 -18.50 -8.24 -2.53
CA GLY A 155 -17.98 -6.98 -3.00
C GLY A 155 -16.51 -6.74 -2.65
N ALA A 156 -16.02 -5.65 -3.17
CA ALA A 156 -14.64 -5.22 -2.98
C ALA A 156 -14.54 -4.14 -1.89
N SER A 157 -13.43 -4.15 -1.18
CA SER A 157 -13.04 -3.11 -0.24
C SER A 157 -11.56 -2.80 -0.43
N TRP A 158 -11.18 -1.55 -0.31
CA TRP A 158 -9.78 -1.12 -0.39
C TRP A 158 -9.51 0.10 0.47
N ALA A 159 -8.25 0.31 0.79
CA ALA A 159 -7.76 1.49 1.46
C ALA A 159 -6.34 1.82 1.01
N THR A 160 -6.03 3.11 0.97
CA THR A 160 -4.67 3.60 0.71
C THR A 160 -4.31 4.66 1.73
N ALA A 161 -3.12 4.55 2.29
CA ALA A 161 -2.53 5.53 3.17
C ALA A 161 -1.11 5.87 2.71
N GLY A 162 -0.62 7.04 3.09
CA GLY A 162 0.73 7.45 2.73
C GLY A 162 1.14 8.79 3.27
N VAL A 163 2.36 9.17 2.91
CA VAL A 163 2.92 10.50 3.19
C VAL A 163 3.58 11.05 1.93
N GLY A 164 3.67 12.35 1.82
CA GLY A 164 4.29 12.98 0.67
C GLY A 164 5.07 14.25 0.98
N VAL A 165 5.89 14.66 0.03
CA VAL A 165 6.78 15.82 0.14
C VAL A 165 6.92 16.53 -1.21
N ALA A 166 6.95 17.87 -1.18
CA ALA A 166 7.32 18.69 -2.32
C ALA A 166 8.82 18.95 -2.33
N LEU A 167 9.43 18.81 -3.49
CA LEU A 167 10.86 19.01 -3.70
C LEU A 167 11.11 19.91 -4.91
N LYS A 168 12.28 20.55 -4.94
CA LYS A 168 12.75 21.37 -6.05
C LYS A 168 14.17 20.96 -6.47
N ALA A 169 14.34 20.61 -7.73
CA ALA A 169 15.65 20.36 -8.30
C ALA A 169 16.44 21.70 -8.41
N THR A 170 17.70 21.69 -8.07
CA THR A 170 18.57 22.87 -8.19
C THR A 170 19.49 22.81 -9.43
N ILE A 171 19.59 21.62 -10.02
CA ILE A 171 20.38 21.33 -11.22
C ILE A 171 19.55 20.46 -12.17
N ASP A 172 19.93 20.43 -13.45
CA ASP A 172 19.44 19.45 -14.41
C ASP A 172 20.03 18.06 -14.10
N GLY A 173 19.28 17.01 -14.36
CA GLY A 173 19.80 15.66 -14.20
C GLY A 173 18.74 14.59 -14.05
N VAL A 174 19.19 13.36 -13.79
CA VAL A 174 18.35 12.21 -13.52
C VAL A 174 18.31 11.98 -12.01
N ALA A 175 17.13 12.09 -11.42
CA ALA A 175 16.90 11.83 -10.02
C ALA A 175 16.41 10.39 -9.80
N ARG A 176 17.01 9.69 -8.84
CA ARG A 176 16.53 8.42 -8.32
C ARG A 176 16.07 8.62 -6.88
N ILE A 177 14.82 8.30 -6.60
CA ILE A 177 14.22 8.44 -5.27
C ILE A 177 14.23 7.08 -4.58
N ALA A 178 14.94 6.98 -3.46
CA ALA A 178 15.24 5.72 -2.79
C ALA A 178 14.74 5.75 -1.34
N PRO A 179 13.52 5.25 -1.04
CA PRO A 179 12.98 5.16 0.31
C PRO A 179 13.40 3.85 0.98
N PRO A 180 14.11 3.87 2.10
CA PRO A 180 14.24 2.70 2.97
C PRO A 180 12.97 2.55 3.82
N MET A 181 11.98 1.84 3.29
CA MET A 181 10.74 1.53 4.00
C MET A 181 10.84 0.20 4.73
N SER A 182 10.25 0.14 5.92
CA SER A 182 9.94 -1.12 6.57
C SER A 182 8.43 -1.33 6.59
N ASP A 183 8.01 -2.55 6.38
CA ASP A 183 6.63 -2.96 6.35
C ASP A 183 6.34 -4.08 7.33
N THR A 184 5.10 -4.12 7.79
CA THR A 184 4.51 -5.22 8.55
C THR A 184 3.14 -5.48 7.97
N TRP A 185 2.84 -6.73 7.62
CA TRP A 185 1.58 -7.06 7.01
C TRP A 185 1.05 -8.42 7.43
N TRP A 186 -0.25 -8.56 7.35
CA TRP A 186 -0.94 -9.85 7.42
C TRP A 186 -2.19 -9.82 6.55
N TRP A 187 -2.63 -10.99 6.16
CA TRP A 187 -3.90 -11.21 5.50
C TRP A 187 -4.49 -12.56 5.90
N SER A 188 -5.81 -12.66 5.82
CA SER A 188 -6.55 -13.89 6.07
C SER A 188 -7.69 -14.01 5.07
N ILE A 189 -7.87 -15.20 4.53
CA ILE A 189 -9.02 -15.59 3.71
C ILE A 189 -9.71 -16.72 4.44
N ASP A 190 -11.01 -16.57 4.61
CA ASP A 190 -11.91 -17.62 5.06
C ASP A 190 -12.99 -17.79 3.99
N ALA A 191 -12.91 -18.89 3.26
CA ALA A 191 -13.77 -19.15 2.13
C ALA A 191 -14.25 -20.61 2.12
N THR A 192 -15.50 -20.81 1.72
CA THR A 192 -16.08 -22.12 1.49
C THR A 192 -17.07 -21.98 0.34
N LEU A 193 -16.84 -22.70 -0.74
CA LEU A 193 -17.57 -22.67 -2.02
C LEU A 193 -17.40 -21.38 -2.83
N PHE A 194 -17.21 -20.24 -2.19
CA PHE A 194 -16.99 -18.97 -2.85
C PHE A 194 -15.52 -18.55 -2.76
N SER A 195 -15.05 -17.78 -3.73
CA SER A 195 -13.68 -17.26 -3.71
C SER A 195 -13.59 -15.93 -2.95
N ALA A 196 -12.46 -15.71 -2.30
CA ALA A 196 -12.04 -14.42 -1.84
C ALA A 196 -10.62 -14.12 -2.30
N ASN A 197 -10.33 -12.84 -2.50
CA ASN A 197 -9.04 -12.34 -2.91
C ASN A 197 -8.55 -11.29 -1.93
N THR A 198 -7.25 -11.27 -1.69
CA THR A 198 -6.57 -10.22 -0.94
C THR A 198 -5.28 -9.82 -1.63
N TYR A 199 -5.00 -8.53 -1.63
CA TYR A 199 -3.87 -7.94 -2.34
C TYR A 199 -3.26 -6.81 -1.51
N GLY A 200 -1.94 -6.70 -1.49
CA GLY A 200 -1.24 -5.61 -0.82
C GLY A 200 -0.01 -5.16 -1.59
N LEU A 201 0.19 -3.85 -1.63
CA LEU A 201 1.31 -3.22 -2.32
C LEU A 201 1.85 -1.99 -1.60
N CYS A 202 3.12 -1.69 -1.86
CA CYS A 202 3.71 -0.38 -1.64
C CYS A 202 4.02 0.30 -2.97
N LYS A 203 3.86 1.62 -3.04
CA LYS A 203 4.08 2.41 -4.23
C LYS A 203 4.83 3.70 -3.91
N VAL A 204 5.72 4.10 -4.80
CA VAL A 204 6.34 5.43 -4.80
C VAL A 204 6.01 6.11 -6.12
N VAL A 205 5.51 7.32 -6.04
CA VAL A 205 5.09 8.11 -7.20
C VAL A 205 5.76 9.46 -7.18
N VAL A 206 6.30 9.88 -8.32
CA VAL A 206 6.86 11.22 -8.55
C VAL A 206 6.00 11.95 -9.56
N GLN A 207 5.48 13.11 -9.18
CA GLN A 207 4.44 13.81 -9.95
C GLN A 207 4.77 15.26 -10.18
N ASP A 208 4.26 15.80 -11.27
CA ASP A 208 4.17 17.23 -11.49
C ASP A 208 3.14 17.83 -10.51
N PRO A 209 3.50 18.85 -9.73
CA PRO A 209 2.63 19.38 -8.69
C PRO A 209 1.44 20.21 -9.24
N VAL A 210 1.45 20.58 -10.51
CA VAL A 210 0.39 21.38 -11.13
C VAL A 210 -0.64 20.51 -11.82
N SER A 211 -0.17 19.54 -12.59
CA SER A 211 -1.04 18.64 -13.37
C SER A 211 -1.37 17.34 -12.62
N GLY A 212 -0.58 16.99 -11.59
CA GLY A 212 -0.65 15.68 -10.92
C GLY A 212 -0.10 14.52 -11.76
N ALA A 213 0.32 14.78 -13.00
CA ALA A 213 0.80 13.73 -13.88
C ALA A 213 2.12 13.12 -13.39
N VAL A 214 2.24 11.78 -13.52
CA VAL A 214 3.48 11.05 -13.22
C VAL A 214 4.60 11.55 -14.13
N LEU A 215 5.75 11.88 -13.55
CA LEU A 215 6.91 12.37 -14.26
C LEU A 215 7.65 11.25 -14.98
N GLY A 216 7.38 11.14 -16.28
CA GLY A 216 8.02 10.17 -17.15
C GLY A 216 7.61 8.71 -16.89
N PRO A 217 8.06 7.77 -17.73
CA PRO A 217 7.61 6.37 -17.68
C PRO A 217 8.15 5.58 -16.47
N GLN A 218 9.15 6.11 -15.78
CA GLN A 218 9.74 5.49 -14.58
C GLN A 218 9.49 6.32 -13.31
N GLY A 219 8.60 7.31 -13.36
CA GLY A 219 8.23 8.14 -12.21
C GLY A 219 7.36 7.43 -11.17
N GLU A 220 6.98 6.18 -11.46
CA GLU A 220 6.23 5.32 -10.56
C GLU A 220 6.93 3.98 -10.38
N ARG A 221 6.94 3.47 -9.14
CA ARG A 221 7.39 2.12 -8.81
C ARG A 221 6.44 1.50 -7.81
N THR A 222 6.10 0.25 -8.06
CA THR A 222 5.20 -0.55 -7.21
C THR A 222 5.88 -1.85 -6.83
N ILE A 223 5.78 -2.22 -5.56
CA ILE A 223 6.11 -3.56 -5.08
C ILE A 223 4.82 -4.20 -4.59
N GLN A 224 4.50 -5.35 -5.14
CA GLN A 224 3.46 -6.23 -4.64
C GLN A 224 4.01 -7.06 -3.49
N LEU A 225 3.35 -6.99 -2.34
CA LEU A 225 3.72 -7.75 -1.13
C LEU A 225 3.05 -9.11 -1.13
N TRP A 226 1.77 -9.13 -1.47
CA TRP A 226 1.01 -10.36 -1.65
C TRP A 226 -0.10 -10.15 -2.69
N ASN A 227 -0.52 -11.26 -3.28
CA ASN A 227 -1.72 -11.39 -4.10
C ASN A 227 -2.18 -12.83 -3.96
N HIS A 228 -3.27 -13.04 -3.26
CA HIS A 228 -3.74 -14.38 -2.96
C HIS A 228 -5.25 -14.50 -3.16
N THR A 229 -5.63 -15.55 -3.87
CA THR A 229 -7.04 -15.90 -4.09
C THR A 229 -7.25 -17.33 -3.61
N SER A 230 -8.31 -17.56 -2.84
CA SER A 230 -8.62 -18.87 -2.33
C SER A 230 -10.12 -19.12 -2.31
N GLN A 231 -10.49 -20.38 -2.52
CA GLN A 231 -11.84 -20.93 -2.27
C GLN A 231 -11.89 -21.75 -0.97
N THR A 232 -10.79 -21.77 -0.25
CA THR A 232 -10.64 -22.41 1.06
C THR A 232 -9.96 -21.45 2.01
N GLY A 233 -9.88 -21.75 3.30
CA GLY A 233 -9.17 -20.93 4.27
C GLY A 233 -7.67 -20.83 3.92
N ALA A 234 -7.12 -19.63 4.01
CA ALA A 234 -5.69 -19.36 3.85
C ALA A 234 -5.31 -18.09 4.64
N SER A 235 -4.07 -18.01 5.06
CA SER A 235 -3.55 -16.81 5.74
C SER A 235 -2.06 -16.65 5.52
N GLY A 236 -1.58 -15.42 5.65
CA GLY A 236 -0.17 -15.10 5.56
C GLY A 236 0.15 -13.85 6.36
N ASN A 237 1.37 -13.78 6.83
CA ASN A 237 1.91 -12.59 7.48
C ASN A 237 3.38 -12.43 7.12
N GLY A 238 3.89 -11.23 7.33
CA GLY A 238 5.29 -10.96 7.10
C GLY A 238 5.68 -9.59 7.59
N PHE A 239 6.98 -9.42 7.64
CA PHE A 239 7.61 -8.12 7.81
C PHE A 239 8.77 -8.04 6.81
N GLY A 240 9.02 -6.84 6.33
CA GLY A 240 10.08 -6.62 5.37
C GLY A 240 10.77 -5.29 5.59
N SER A 241 11.86 -5.12 4.89
CA SER A 241 12.46 -3.83 4.65
C SER A 241 12.84 -3.81 3.18
N PHE A 242 12.23 -2.91 2.44
CA PHE A 242 12.60 -2.70 1.04
C PHE A 242 13.94 -1.99 0.99
N PHE A 243 14.87 -2.58 0.28
CA PHE A 243 16.03 -1.83 -0.12
C PHE A 243 15.63 -0.79 -1.17
N ALA A 244 16.24 0.37 -1.05
CA ALA A 244 16.03 1.51 -1.94
C ALA A 244 16.11 1.17 -3.45
N SER A 245 16.72 0.05 -3.84
CA SER A 245 16.83 -0.38 -5.23
C SER A 245 15.52 -0.87 -5.84
N ASP A 246 14.65 -1.48 -5.03
CA ASP A 246 13.52 -2.26 -5.54
C ASP A 246 12.31 -1.39 -5.85
N ILE A 247 12.13 -0.30 -5.08
CA ILE A 247 10.99 0.63 -5.20
C ILE A 247 11.42 2.07 -5.57
N ALA A 248 12.59 2.24 -6.15
CA ALA A 248 13.13 3.56 -6.49
C ALA A 248 12.67 4.03 -7.88
N PRO A 249 11.74 4.99 -8.02
CA PRO A 249 11.46 5.64 -9.29
C PRO A 249 12.66 6.48 -9.74
N THR A 250 12.71 6.67 -11.06
CA THR A 250 13.74 7.47 -11.71
C THR A 250 13.10 8.48 -12.65
N VAL A 251 13.44 9.76 -12.51
CA VAL A 251 12.87 10.84 -13.27
C VAL A 251 13.95 11.81 -13.79
N THR A 252 13.73 12.37 -14.95
CA THR A 252 14.57 13.48 -15.46
C THR A 252 13.98 14.79 -14.99
N LEU A 253 14.80 15.64 -14.39
CA LEU A 253 14.40 16.91 -13.81
C LEU A 253 15.23 18.05 -14.41
N ALA A 254 14.59 19.20 -14.60
CA ALA A 254 15.26 20.44 -14.95
C ALA A 254 15.56 21.27 -13.69
N ALA A 255 16.62 22.08 -13.76
CA ALA A 255 16.94 23.05 -12.71
C ALA A 255 15.75 24.00 -12.46
N GLY A 256 15.37 24.15 -11.20
CA GLY A 256 14.20 24.95 -10.80
C GLY A 256 12.88 24.20 -10.83
N GLN A 257 12.82 23.00 -11.40
CA GLN A 257 11.59 22.18 -11.43
C GLN A 257 11.17 21.75 -10.04
N VAL A 258 9.90 22.01 -9.71
CA VAL A 258 9.25 21.49 -8.50
C VAL A 258 8.58 20.16 -8.86
N PHE A 259 8.64 19.20 -7.94
CA PHE A 259 8.02 17.90 -8.10
C PHE A 259 7.56 17.34 -6.74
N ASN A 260 6.53 16.56 -6.77
CA ASN A 260 6.00 15.88 -5.59
C ASN A 260 6.46 14.42 -5.55
N VAL A 261 6.73 13.92 -4.35
CA VAL A 261 7.00 12.51 -4.11
C VAL A 261 6.01 12.00 -3.08
N SER A 262 5.29 10.95 -3.42
CA SER A 262 4.36 10.27 -2.53
C SER A 262 4.78 8.83 -2.29
N PHE A 263 4.69 8.41 -1.04
CA PHE A 263 4.97 7.07 -0.56
C PHE A 263 3.66 6.49 -0.04
N LEU A 264 3.22 5.38 -0.62
CA LEU A 264 1.88 4.84 -0.45
C LEU A 264 1.91 3.38 -0.05
N ALA A 265 0.99 2.97 0.81
CA ALA A 265 0.60 1.60 1.07
C ALA A 265 -0.86 1.43 0.66
N SER A 266 -1.18 0.34 -0.01
CA SER A 266 -2.54 0.06 -0.46
C SER A 266 -2.88 -1.40 -0.26
N VAL A 267 -4.10 -1.65 0.21
CA VAL A 267 -4.65 -3.00 0.37
C VAL A 267 -6.01 -3.10 -0.32
N PHE A 268 -6.29 -4.28 -0.80
CA PHE A 268 -7.53 -4.60 -1.49
C PHE A 268 -8.00 -5.99 -1.07
N THR A 269 -9.30 -6.14 -0.85
CA THR A 269 -9.96 -7.44 -0.73
C THR A 269 -11.18 -7.47 -1.63
N ASP A 270 -11.53 -8.67 -2.08
CA ASP A 270 -12.78 -8.91 -2.77
C ASP A 270 -13.35 -10.27 -2.40
N GLN A 271 -14.66 -10.31 -2.30
CA GLN A 271 -15.42 -11.44 -1.79
C GLN A 271 -16.56 -11.76 -2.75
N SER A 272 -16.64 -12.99 -3.20
CA SER A 272 -17.63 -13.38 -4.21
C SER A 272 -19.01 -13.72 -3.66
N GLY A 273 -19.15 -13.92 -2.36
CA GLY A 273 -20.47 -14.18 -1.79
C GLY A 273 -20.49 -14.64 -0.34
N SER A 274 -21.68 -14.57 0.23
CA SER A 274 -22.05 -15.19 1.50
C SER A 274 -23.47 -15.72 1.36
N LEU A 275 -23.62 -17.02 1.57
CA LEU A 275 -24.90 -17.72 1.72
C LEU A 275 -24.79 -18.63 2.95
N ALA A 276 -25.90 -19.17 3.44
CA ALA A 276 -25.94 -19.92 4.71
C ALA A 276 -24.85 -21.01 4.86
N PHE A 277 -24.35 -21.56 3.76
CA PHE A 277 -23.37 -22.65 3.72
C PHE A 277 -22.14 -22.42 2.86
N GLY A 278 -22.13 -21.32 2.12
CA GLY A 278 -20.96 -20.89 1.37
C GLY A 278 -20.69 -19.44 1.71
N HIS A 279 -19.47 -19.14 2.13
CA HIS A 279 -19.05 -17.80 2.43
C HIS A 279 -17.69 -17.53 1.84
N SER A 280 -17.42 -16.28 1.59
CA SER A 280 -16.08 -15.78 1.39
C SER A 280 -15.87 -14.55 2.27
N TYR A 281 -14.71 -14.50 2.86
CA TYR A 281 -14.29 -13.45 3.77
C TYR A 281 -12.82 -13.23 3.59
N ALA A 282 -12.41 -11.98 3.48
CA ALA A 282 -11.00 -11.64 3.42
C ALA A 282 -10.75 -10.36 4.21
N ASP A 283 -9.69 -10.35 4.98
CA ASP A 283 -9.19 -9.18 5.66
C ASP A 283 -7.68 -9.09 5.53
N CYS A 284 -7.17 -7.88 5.69
CA CYS A 284 -5.74 -7.61 5.59
C CYS A 284 -5.38 -6.29 6.25
N ARG A 285 -4.11 -6.18 6.59
CA ARG A 285 -3.50 -4.96 7.13
C ARG A 285 -2.09 -4.81 6.60
N LEU A 286 -1.69 -3.58 6.35
CA LEU A 286 -0.36 -3.20 5.92
C LEU A 286 0.07 -1.93 6.65
N GLY A 287 1.04 -2.03 7.53
CA GLY A 287 1.70 -0.91 8.18
C GLY A 287 3.07 -0.65 7.57
N VAL A 288 3.40 0.62 7.34
CA VAL A 288 4.68 1.04 6.76
C VAL A 288 5.30 2.13 7.62
N SER A 289 6.61 2.06 7.79
CA SER A 289 7.42 3.12 8.40
C SER A 289 8.46 3.62 7.41
N LEU A 290 8.49 4.93 7.21
CA LEU A 290 9.42 5.66 6.36
C LEU A 290 10.13 6.73 7.19
N PRO A 291 11.29 6.42 7.80
CA PRO A 291 11.99 7.38 8.66
C PRO A 291 12.66 8.52 7.85
N PHE A 292 13.06 8.25 6.62
CA PHE A 292 13.65 9.19 5.67
C PHE A 292 13.62 8.59 4.26
N PHE A 293 13.94 9.38 3.26
CA PHE A 293 14.27 8.91 1.91
C PHE A 293 15.44 9.66 1.33
N VAL A 294 15.99 9.13 0.26
CA VAL A 294 17.16 9.68 -0.41
C VAL A 294 16.81 10.02 -1.84
N VAL A 295 17.21 11.20 -2.29
CA VAL A 295 17.21 11.59 -3.69
C VAL A 295 18.65 11.63 -4.17
N HIS A 296 18.99 10.77 -5.10
CA HIS A 296 20.29 10.75 -5.75
C HIS A 296 20.18 11.37 -7.14
N MET A 297 20.85 12.50 -7.36
CA MET A 297 20.96 13.15 -8.66
C MET A 297 22.24 12.67 -9.35
N ASN A 298 22.06 12.03 -10.51
CA ASN A 298 23.15 11.76 -11.44
C ASN A 298 23.24 12.94 -12.40
N VAL A 299 24.38 13.54 -12.45
CA VAL A 299 24.70 14.65 -13.34
C VAL A 299 25.36 14.10 -14.60
#